data_76b3ac83ac29492ef014b8514229516b
#
_entry.id   76b3ac83ac29492ef014b8514229516b
#
_cell.length_a   1.000
_cell.length_b   1.000
_cell.length_c   1.000
_cell.angle_alpha   90.00
_cell.angle_beta   90.00
_cell.angle_gamma   90.00
#
_symmetry.space_group_name_H-M   'P 1'
#
loop_
_entity.id
_entity.type
_entity.pdbx_description
1 polymer ?
#
loop_
_entity_poly.entity_id
_entity_poly.type
_entity_poly.pdbx_seq_one_letter_code
_entity_poly.pdbx_strand_id
1 'polypeptide(L)'
;MVKIGMFLPEERMVEPARKIIEENHLDVVYLEAVHTVDAVNKARIAVEAGAHILVARGYQAKLIKEYTNIPVVEIRFHAQEIGLLIQKAKMILKKEHPHIALIAFENMLCDMSYMEQLFDIRLDVIYLKRIEEAESIIADFEERPDLIIGGEGTCRAAETMGYSTLFYQSTEESLKEALLAAKNASYAAESEKRNTAQFETVLDTSFNGIIKVN
;
A
#
# COMPACT_ATOMS: atom_id res chain seq x y z
N MET A 1 15.99 18.36 -0.63
CA MET A 1 15.85 16.89 -0.69
C MET A 1 14.47 16.53 -0.14
N VAL A 2 13.74 15.66 -0.79
CA VAL A 2 12.38 15.33 -0.37
C VAL A 2 12.42 14.42 0.84
N LYS A 3 11.65 14.79 1.86
CA LYS A 3 11.53 14.05 3.10
C LYS A 3 10.29 13.17 3.09
N ILE A 4 10.48 11.90 3.40
CA ILE A 4 9.45 10.86 3.35
C ILE A 4 9.03 10.51 4.79
N GLY A 5 7.73 10.31 5.02
CA GLY A 5 7.21 9.59 6.17
C GLY A 5 6.76 8.19 5.75
N MET A 6 7.03 7.16 6.54
CA MET A 6 6.62 5.80 6.25
C MET A 6 5.85 5.19 7.41
N PHE A 7 4.65 4.69 7.11
CA PHE A 7 3.78 4.00 8.05
C PHE A 7 3.66 2.54 7.67
N LEU A 8 3.93 1.70 8.64
CA LEU A 8 3.87 0.25 8.49
C LEU A 8 2.74 -0.33 9.35
N PRO A 9 2.06 -1.38 8.92
CA PRO A 9 1.00 -1.97 9.73
C PRO A 9 1.53 -2.77 10.93
N GLU A 10 2.82 -3.14 10.92
CA GLU A 10 3.40 -4.06 11.90
C GLU A 10 4.84 -3.68 12.24
N GLU A 11 5.18 -3.82 13.54
CA GLU A 11 6.51 -3.51 14.07
C GLU A 11 7.64 -4.29 13.41
N ARG A 12 7.40 -5.57 13.09
CA ARG A 12 8.39 -6.44 12.42
C ARG A 12 8.82 -5.96 11.03
N MET A 13 8.08 -5.03 10.41
CA MET A 13 8.41 -4.43 9.12
C MET A 13 9.35 -3.22 9.26
N VAL A 14 9.51 -2.66 10.45
CA VAL A 14 10.29 -1.44 10.68
C VAL A 14 11.78 -1.65 10.40
N GLU A 15 12.37 -2.73 10.92
CA GLU A 15 13.80 -3.01 10.68
C GLU A 15 14.13 -3.32 9.22
N PRO A 16 13.37 -4.14 8.49
CA PRO A 16 13.54 -4.28 7.03
C PRO A 16 13.44 -2.94 6.30
N ALA A 17 12.46 -2.09 6.65
CA ALA A 17 12.32 -0.78 6.03
C ALA A 17 13.52 0.13 6.34
N ARG A 18 14.02 0.14 7.59
CA ARG A 18 15.21 0.91 8.00
C ARG A 18 16.43 0.53 7.17
N LYS A 19 16.67 -0.76 6.99
CA LYS A 19 17.76 -1.27 6.16
C LYS A 19 17.67 -0.77 4.72
N ILE A 20 16.46 -0.85 4.11
CA ILE A 20 16.21 -0.34 2.76
C ILE A 20 16.49 1.15 2.67
N ILE A 21 16.06 1.94 3.67
CA ILE A 21 16.27 3.38 3.74
C ILE A 21 17.77 3.71 3.75
N GLU A 22 18.54 3.03 4.57
CA GLU A 22 19.99 3.21 4.69
C GLU A 22 20.73 2.83 3.40
N GLU A 23 20.45 1.64 2.86
CA GLU A 23 21.09 1.15 1.61
C GLU A 23 20.81 2.03 0.39
N ASN A 24 19.64 2.67 0.33
CA ASN A 24 19.24 3.52 -0.80
C ASN A 24 19.41 5.02 -0.52
N HIS A 25 19.99 5.39 0.63
CA HIS A 25 20.24 6.78 1.03
C HIS A 25 18.97 7.64 0.92
N LEU A 26 17.86 7.16 1.49
CA LEU A 26 16.56 7.84 1.46
C LEU A 26 16.43 8.79 2.64
N ASP A 27 15.89 9.99 2.41
CA ASP A 27 15.61 10.96 3.46
C ASP A 27 14.22 10.67 4.08
N VAL A 28 14.19 9.72 5.01
CA VAL A 28 12.97 9.35 5.75
C VAL A 28 13.04 9.97 7.14
N VAL A 29 12.17 10.95 7.40
CA VAL A 29 12.12 11.71 8.65
C VAL A 29 11.16 11.12 9.67
N TYR A 30 10.30 10.21 9.25
CA TYR A 30 9.34 9.55 10.12
C TYR A 30 9.14 8.09 9.67
N LEU A 31 9.42 7.13 10.56
CA LEU A 31 9.24 5.70 10.32
C LEU A 31 8.65 5.06 11.57
N GLU A 32 7.43 4.56 11.49
CA GLU A 32 6.72 3.98 12.63
C GLU A 32 5.74 2.90 12.19
N ALA A 33 5.56 1.87 13.03
CA ALA A 33 4.41 0.98 12.93
C ALA A 33 3.19 1.69 13.52
N VAL A 34 2.16 1.87 12.72
CA VAL A 34 1.00 2.70 13.06
C VAL A 34 -0.28 1.86 13.02
N HIS A 35 -1.10 1.94 14.05
CA HIS A 35 -2.44 1.37 14.00
C HIS A 35 -3.34 2.16 13.05
N THR A 36 -4.21 1.46 12.34
CA THR A 36 -5.08 2.07 11.32
C THR A 36 -5.90 3.24 11.86
N VAL A 37 -6.38 3.16 13.10
CA VAL A 37 -7.17 4.21 13.76
C VAL A 37 -6.38 5.51 14.00
N ASP A 38 -5.05 5.42 14.10
CA ASP A 38 -4.16 6.55 14.36
C ASP A 38 -3.55 7.13 13.08
N ALA A 39 -3.76 6.49 11.93
CA ALA A 39 -3.06 6.81 10.68
C ALA A 39 -3.18 8.29 10.28
N VAL A 40 -4.37 8.88 10.40
CA VAL A 40 -4.61 10.30 10.03
C VAL A 40 -3.88 11.26 10.98
N ASN A 41 -3.91 11.01 12.29
CA ASN A 41 -3.22 11.84 13.28
C ASN A 41 -1.69 11.71 13.12
N LYS A 42 -1.19 10.51 12.94
CA LYS A 42 0.24 10.25 12.70
C LYS A 42 0.71 10.88 11.38
N ALA A 43 -0.14 10.92 10.35
CA ALA A 43 0.16 11.60 9.10
C ALA A 43 0.44 13.10 9.31
N ARG A 44 -0.37 13.78 10.13
CA ARG A 44 -0.16 15.19 10.48
C ARG A 44 1.14 15.40 11.24
N ILE A 45 1.44 14.54 12.24
CA ILE A 45 2.69 14.57 13.00
C ILE A 45 3.90 14.37 12.08
N ALA A 46 3.83 13.45 11.13
CA ALA A 46 4.91 13.22 10.17
C ALA A 46 5.17 14.46 9.28
N VAL A 47 4.10 15.17 8.88
CA VAL A 47 4.24 16.44 8.13
C VAL A 47 4.84 17.53 9.01
N GLU A 48 4.45 17.65 10.25
CA GLU A 48 5.05 18.58 11.21
C GLU A 48 6.55 18.27 11.43
N ALA A 49 6.93 16.98 11.39
CA ALA A 49 8.33 16.55 11.41
C ALA A 49 9.06 16.82 10.08
N GLY A 50 8.35 17.35 9.09
CA GLY A 50 8.89 17.79 7.80
C GLY A 50 8.70 16.80 6.64
N ALA A 51 7.89 15.75 6.77
CA ALA A 51 7.56 14.86 5.65
C ALA A 51 6.75 15.61 4.57
N HIS A 52 7.12 15.43 3.32
CA HIS A 52 6.43 16.01 2.15
C HIS A 52 5.50 14.99 1.47
N ILE A 53 5.78 13.72 1.64
CA ILE A 53 5.05 12.60 1.07
C ILE A 53 5.07 11.45 2.06
N LEU A 54 3.99 10.67 2.09
CA LEU A 54 3.88 9.50 2.94
C LEU A 54 3.90 8.22 2.13
N VAL A 55 4.40 7.16 2.74
CA VAL A 55 4.29 5.78 2.26
C VAL A 55 3.46 5.02 3.27
N ALA A 56 2.36 4.41 2.82
CA ALA A 56 1.46 3.66 3.68
C ALA A 56 0.80 2.50 2.91
N ARG A 57 0.17 1.57 3.63
CA ARG A 57 -0.47 0.38 3.02
C ARG A 57 -1.98 0.34 3.25
N GLY A 58 -2.72 -0.16 2.26
CA GLY A 58 -4.11 -0.58 2.37
C GLY A 58 -5.01 0.50 2.97
N TYR A 59 -5.73 0.14 4.04
CA TYR A 59 -6.70 1.04 4.65
C TYR A 59 -6.08 2.28 5.30
N GLN A 60 -4.86 2.18 5.83
CA GLN A 60 -4.13 3.37 6.34
C GLN A 60 -3.93 4.42 5.24
N ALA A 61 -3.43 3.98 4.08
CA ALA A 61 -3.23 4.86 2.93
C ALA A 61 -4.56 5.48 2.44
N LYS A 62 -5.63 4.67 2.42
CA LYS A 62 -6.98 5.15 2.06
C LYS A 62 -7.45 6.24 3.01
N LEU A 63 -7.38 6.02 4.33
CA LEU A 63 -7.81 7.02 5.33
C LEU A 63 -7.00 8.31 5.23
N ILE A 64 -5.67 8.23 5.06
CA ILE A 64 -4.85 9.41 4.92
C ILE A 64 -5.27 10.22 3.69
N LYS A 65 -5.48 9.58 2.54
CA LYS A 65 -5.94 10.24 1.32
C LYS A 65 -7.33 10.85 1.44
N GLU A 66 -8.23 10.19 2.17
CA GLU A 66 -9.62 10.65 2.34
C GLU A 66 -9.72 11.84 3.29
N TYR A 67 -8.93 11.85 4.38
CA TYR A 67 -9.05 12.84 5.44
C TYR A 67 -7.91 13.88 5.48
N THR A 68 -7.00 13.85 4.51
CA THR A 68 -5.90 14.82 4.39
C THR A 68 -5.60 15.13 2.91
N ASN A 69 -4.87 16.22 2.69
CA ASN A 69 -4.34 16.58 1.36
C ASN A 69 -2.86 16.15 1.20
N ILE A 70 -2.39 15.25 2.05
CA ILE A 70 -1.00 14.79 2.04
C ILE A 70 -0.82 13.77 0.92
N PRO A 71 0.19 13.93 0.04
CA PRO A 71 0.49 12.93 -0.97
C PRO A 71 0.86 11.59 -0.34
N VAL A 72 0.27 10.50 -0.82
CA VAL A 72 0.52 9.14 -0.31
C VAL A 72 0.86 8.19 -1.44
N VAL A 73 2.00 7.52 -1.33
CA VAL A 73 2.36 6.35 -2.13
C VAL A 73 1.93 5.09 -1.40
N GLU A 74 1.28 4.20 -2.12
CA GLU A 74 0.75 2.96 -1.57
C GLU A 74 1.76 1.82 -1.72
N ILE A 75 1.95 1.05 -0.64
CA ILE A 75 2.67 -0.22 -0.69
C ILE A 75 1.72 -1.25 -1.31
N ARG A 76 2.06 -1.75 -2.49
CA ARG A 76 1.29 -2.76 -3.23
C ARG A 76 2.00 -4.09 -3.26
N PHE A 77 1.23 -5.16 -3.29
CA PHE A 77 1.77 -6.49 -3.56
C PHE A 77 2.09 -6.66 -5.04
N HIS A 78 3.23 -7.27 -5.31
CA HIS A 78 3.60 -7.72 -6.65
C HIS A 78 2.99 -9.07 -6.97
N ALA A 79 2.85 -9.37 -8.26
CA ALA A 79 2.39 -10.68 -8.72
C ALA A 79 3.24 -11.84 -8.15
N GLN A 80 4.54 -11.63 -7.97
CA GLN A 80 5.44 -12.60 -7.37
C GLN A 80 5.11 -12.89 -5.90
N GLU A 81 4.79 -11.85 -5.11
CA GLU A 81 4.40 -12.01 -3.70
C GLU A 81 3.10 -12.80 -3.58
N ILE A 82 2.12 -12.47 -4.41
CA ILE A 82 0.85 -13.20 -4.47
C ILE A 82 1.09 -14.65 -4.89
N GLY A 83 1.94 -14.88 -5.91
CA GLY A 83 2.31 -16.23 -6.34
C GLY A 83 2.93 -17.05 -5.22
N LEU A 84 3.82 -16.47 -4.42
CA LEU A 84 4.41 -17.13 -3.26
C LEU A 84 3.37 -17.44 -2.17
N LEU A 85 2.41 -16.54 -1.94
CA LEU A 85 1.31 -16.79 -1.00
C LEU A 85 0.42 -17.95 -1.48
N ILE A 86 0.07 -17.99 -2.75
CA ILE A 86 -0.72 -19.07 -3.36
C ILE A 86 0.04 -20.41 -3.25
N GLN A 87 1.33 -20.42 -3.58
CA GLN A 87 2.15 -21.63 -3.44
C GLN A 87 2.20 -22.12 -1.99
N LYS A 88 2.35 -21.21 -1.03
CA LYS A 88 2.31 -21.53 0.39
C LYS A 88 0.95 -22.12 0.80
N ALA A 89 -0.14 -21.54 0.31
CA ALA A 89 -1.48 -22.05 0.55
C ALA A 89 -1.66 -23.48 0.00
N LYS A 90 -1.20 -23.75 -1.24
CA LYS A 90 -1.22 -25.10 -1.82
C LYS A 90 -0.44 -26.11 -0.97
N MET A 91 0.75 -25.74 -0.49
CA MET A 91 1.57 -26.61 0.39
C MET A 91 0.87 -26.92 1.72
N ILE A 92 0.17 -25.95 2.31
CA ILE A 92 -0.60 -26.12 3.55
C ILE A 92 -1.78 -27.07 3.31
N LEU A 93 -2.53 -26.82 2.24
CA LEU A 93 -3.75 -27.57 1.93
C LEU A 93 -3.49 -28.98 1.37
N LYS A 94 -2.33 -29.20 0.75
CA LYS A 94 -1.98 -30.45 0.06
C LYS A 94 -3.05 -30.89 -0.97
N LYS A 95 -3.67 -29.92 -1.64
CA LYS A 95 -4.66 -30.09 -2.71
C LYS A 95 -4.04 -29.68 -4.04
N GLU A 96 -4.41 -30.38 -5.13
CA GLU A 96 -3.99 -30.03 -6.50
C GLU A 96 -4.70 -28.76 -6.97
N HIS A 97 -6.02 -28.70 -6.82
CA HIS A 97 -6.89 -27.58 -7.24
C HIS A 97 -7.62 -26.97 -6.02
N PRO A 98 -6.94 -26.22 -5.16
CA PRO A 98 -7.59 -25.64 -3.99
C PRO A 98 -8.46 -24.44 -4.38
N HIS A 99 -9.55 -24.26 -3.64
CA HIS A 99 -10.35 -23.05 -3.67
C HIS A 99 -9.84 -22.07 -2.59
N ILE A 100 -9.29 -20.94 -3.02
CA ILE A 100 -8.69 -19.93 -2.16
C ILE A 100 -9.49 -18.63 -2.26
N ALA A 101 -9.83 -18.01 -1.14
CA ALA A 101 -10.36 -16.65 -1.10
C ALA A 101 -9.25 -15.68 -0.69
N LEU A 102 -8.98 -14.67 -1.50
CA LEU A 102 -8.07 -13.56 -1.18
C LEU A 102 -8.88 -12.32 -0.84
N ILE A 103 -8.88 -11.93 0.43
CA ILE A 103 -9.64 -10.78 0.92
C ILE A 103 -8.67 -9.64 1.27
N ALA A 104 -8.71 -8.55 0.51
CA ALA A 104 -7.79 -7.43 0.67
C ALA A 104 -8.43 -6.10 0.22
N PHE A 105 -7.78 -4.98 0.50
CA PHE A 105 -8.14 -3.70 -0.10
C PHE A 105 -7.65 -3.63 -1.54
N GLU A 106 -8.46 -3.08 -2.45
CA GLU A 106 -8.14 -2.98 -3.88
C GLU A 106 -6.78 -2.31 -4.14
N ASN A 107 -6.47 -1.26 -3.38
CA ASN A 107 -5.22 -0.52 -3.50
C ASN A 107 -3.96 -1.28 -3.06
N MET A 108 -4.11 -2.51 -2.55
CA MET A 108 -3.00 -3.38 -2.16
C MET A 108 -2.62 -4.40 -3.22
N LEU A 109 -3.54 -4.74 -4.13
CA LEU A 109 -3.35 -5.83 -5.07
C LEU A 109 -2.83 -5.35 -6.43
N CYS A 110 -2.04 -6.20 -7.07
CA CYS A 110 -1.72 -6.11 -8.49
C CYS A 110 -2.86 -6.70 -9.34
N ASP A 111 -2.68 -6.75 -10.67
CA ASP A 111 -3.59 -7.46 -11.56
C ASP A 111 -3.60 -8.97 -11.24
N MET A 112 -4.79 -9.50 -10.95
CA MET A 112 -5.01 -10.89 -10.54
C MET A 112 -5.54 -11.79 -11.66
N SER A 113 -5.71 -11.25 -12.88
CA SER A 113 -6.48 -11.86 -13.98
C SER A 113 -6.03 -13.26 -14.38
N TYR A 114 -4.75 -13.62 -14.19
CA TYR A 114 -4.20 -14.90 -14.64
C TYR A 114 -3.78 -15.83 -13.50
N MET A 115 -4.02 -15.46 -12.24
CA MET A 115 -3.54 -16.23 -11.10
C MET A 115 -4.12 -17.64 -11.02
N GLU A 116 -5.40 -17.82 -11.37
CA GLU A 116 -6.05 -19.13 -11.42
C GLU A 116 -5.37 -20.07 -12.42
N GLN A 117 -5.09 -19.56 -13.63
CA GLN A 117 -4.45 -20.34 -14.69
C GLN A 117 -2.99 -20.65 -14.39
N LEU A 118 -2.24 -19.67 -13.84
CA LEU A 118 -0.82 -19.84 -13.52
C LEU A 118 -0.58 -20.86 -12.40
N PHE A 119 -1.48 -20.91 -11.43
CA PHE A 119 -1.32 -21.74 -10.23
C PHE A 119 -2.25 -22.95 -10.18
N ASP A 120 -3.12 -23.09 -11.17
CA ASP A 120 -4.09 -24.18 -11.23
C ASP A 120 -4.91 -24.25 -9.91
N ILE A 121 -5.64 -23.19 -9.63
CA ILE A 121 -6.47 -22.98 -8.45
C ILE A 121 -7.80 -22.35 -8.84
N ARG A 122 -8.78 -22.41 -7.94
CA ARG A 122 -9.90 -21.49 -7.96
C ARG A 122 -9.61 -20.33 -6.98
N LEU A 123 -9.75 -19.10 -7.44
CA LEU A 123 -9.38 -17.90 -6.67
C LEU A 123 -10.51 -16.88 -6.65
N ASP A 124 -11.16 -16.73 -5.51
CA ASP A 124 -12.10 -15.63 -5.28
C ASP A 124 -11.34 -14.41 -4.75
N VAL A 125 -11.27 -13.34 -5.53
CA VAL A 125 -10.66 -12.06 -5.09
C VAL A 125 -11.74 -11.12 -4.60
N ILE A 126 -11.71 -10.78 -3.33
CA ILE A 126 -12.73 -9.98 -2.65
C ILE A 126 -12.13 -8.68 -2.13
N TYR A 127 -12.69 -7.56 -2.56
CA TYR A 127 -12.21 -6.25 -2.18
C TYR A 127 -12.99 -5.67 -1.01
N LEU A 128 -12.27 -5.38 0.08
CA LEU A 128 -12.80 -4.67 1.23
C LEU A 128 -12.91 -3.17 0.97
N LYS A 129 -14.03 -2.58 1.36
CA LYS A 129 -14.16 -1.12 1.46
C LYS A 129 -13.80 -0.63 2.86
N ARG A 130 -14.13 -1.41 3.88
CA ARG A 130 -13.86 -1.18 5.30
C ARG A 130 -13.41 -2.47 5.97
N ILE A 131 -12.66 -2.34 7.05
CA ILE A 131 -12.16 -3.49 7.81
C ILE A 131 -13.29 -4.32 8.44
N GLU A 132 -14.36 -3.64 8.88
CA GLU A 132 -15.49 -4.23 9.57
C GLU A 132 -16.35 -5.14 8.66
N GLU A 133 -16.22 -5.03 7.36
CA GLU A 133 -16.95 -5.84 6.37
C GLU A 133 -16.44 -7.29 6.29
N ALA A 134 -15.25 -7.57 6.81
CA ALA A 134 -14.63 -8.89 6.67
C ALA A 134 -15.49 -10.02 7.25
N GLU A 135 -16.10 -9.82 8.43
CA GLU A 135 -16.94 -10.83 9.07
C GLU A 135 -18.20 -11.14 8.26
N SER A 136 -18.91 -10.12 7.77
CA SER A 136 -20.12 -10.31 6.97
C SER A 136 -19.80 -10.98 5.63
N ILE A 137 -18.71 -10.57 4.96
CA ILE A 137 -18.27 -11.18 3.71
C ILE A 137 -17.94 -12.66 3.89
N ILE A 138 -17.26 -13.03 4.97
CA ILE A 138 -16.90 -14.42 5.24
C ILE A 138 -18.15 -15.25 5.60
N ALA A 139 -19.11 -14.66 6.30
CA ALA A 139 -20.38 -15.34 6.63
C ALA A 139 -21.26 -15.60 5.40
N ASP A 140 -21.17 -14.73 4.39
CA ASP A 140 -21.98 -14.77 3.18
C ASP A 140 -21.39 -15.64 2.05
N PHE A 141 -20.31 -16.40 2.30
CA PHE A 141 -19.77 -17.31 1.29
C PHE A 141 -20.79 -18.39 0.93
N GLU A 142 -21.23 -18.39 -0.32
CA GLU A 142 -22.11 -19.46 -0.86
C GLU A 142 -21.40 -20.80 -0.90
N GLU A 143 -20.12 -20.79 -1.25
CA GLU A 143 -19.25 -21.96 -1.30
C GLU A 143 -18.02 -21.73 -0.42
N ARG A 144 -17.79 -22.65 0.50
CA ARG A 144 -16.71 -22.52 1.49
C ARG A 144 -15.34 -22.67 0.84
N PRO A 145 -14.46 -21.63 0.83
CA PRO A 145 -13.10 -21.78 0.38
C PRO A 145 -12.29 -22.70 1.32
N ASP A 146 -11.29 -23.37 0.76
CA ASP A 146 -10.38 -24.25 1.50
C ASP A 146 -9.46 -23.44 2.43
N LEU A 147 -9.12 -22.20 2.02
CA LEU A 147 -8.26 -21.30 2.78
C LEU A 147 -8.58 -19.84 2.43
N ILE A 148 -8.51 -18.97 3.42
CA ILE A 148 -8.65 -17.52 3.26
C ILE A 148 -7.27 -16.86 3.43
N ILE A 149 -6.86 -16.07 2.42
CA ILE A 149 -5.68 -15.19 2.50
C ILE A 149 -6.17 -13.80 2.85
N GLY A 150 -5.64 -13.20 3.90
CA GLY A 150 -6.08 -11.88 4.34
C GLY A 150 -5.13 -11.13 5.25
N GLY A 151 -5.54 -9.94 5.68
CA GLY A 151 -4.87 -9.18 6.73
C GLY A 151 -5.21 -9.74 8.13
N GLU A 152 -4.62 -9.14 9.17
CA GLU A 152 -4.80 -9.62 10.55
C GLU A 152 -6.28 -9.68 10.97
N GLY A 153 -7.06 -8.62 10.70
CA GLY A 153 -8.49 -8.59 11.03
C GLY A 153 -9.29 -9.66 10.28
N THR A 154 -9.02 -9.82 8.98
CA THR A 154 -9.66 -10.85 8.14
C THR A 154 -9.31 -12.26 8.62
N CYS A 155 -8.04 -12.54 8.90
CA CYS A 155 -7.61 -13.85 9.40
C CYS A 155 -8.28 -14.17 10.74
N ARG A 156 -8.32 -13.23 11.67
CA ARG A 156 -8.96 -13.40 12.97
C ARG A 156 -10.46 -13.71 12.83
N ALA A 157 -11.17 -12.96 11.99
CA ALA A 157 -12.59 -13.20 11.71
C ALA A 157 -12.82 -14.60 11.11
N ALA A 158 -12.01 -14.97 10.11
CA ALA A 158 -12.08 -16.25 9.45
C ALA A 158 -11.78 -17.44 10.40
N GLU A 159 -10.78 -17.33 11.25
CA GLU A 159 -10.42 -18.32 12.26
C GLU A 159 -11.53 -18.54 13.28
N THR A 160 -12.19 -17.46 13.72
CA THR A 160 -13.37 -17.54 14.61
C THR A 160 -14.51 -18.33 13.97
N MET A 161 -14.63 -18.28 12.64
CA MET A 161 -15.64 -19.05 11.87
C MET A 161 -15.12 -20.42 11.41
N GLY A 162 -13.94 -20.84 11.88
CA GLY A 162 -13.36 -22.17 11.63
C GLY A 162 -12.75 -22.36 10.23
N TYR A 163 -12.33 -21.28 9.57
CA TYR A 163 -11.57 -21.35 8.31
C TYR A 163 -10.08 -21.49 8.55
N SER A 164 -9.39 -22.15 7.64
CA SER A 164 -7.95 -22.08 7.54
C SER A 164 -7.55 -20.72 6.98
N THR A 165 -6.50 -20.10 7.53
CA THR A 165 -6.07 -18.77 7.12
C THR A 165 -4.60 -18.72 6.74
N LEU A 166 -4.25 -17.76 5.91
CA LEU A 166 -2.89 -17.37 5.63
C LEU A 166 -2.79 -15.85 5.62
N PHE A 167 -1.97 -15.33 6.53
CA PHE A 167 -1.72 -13.90 6.58
C PHE A 167 -0.80 -13.45 5.44
N TYR A 168 -1.18 -12.38 4.74
CA TYR A 168 -0.33 -11.76 3.72
C TYR A 168 0.63 -10.72 4.35
N GLN A 169 1.88 -10.79 3.95
CA GLN A 169 2.92 -9.87 4.41
C GLN A 169 3.61 -9.23 3.21
N SER A 170 3.87 -7.92 3.29
CA SER A 170 4.70 -7.24 2.30
C SER A 170 6.15 -7.70 2.40
N THR A 171 6.78 -7.89 1.25
CA THR A 171 8.21 -8.22 1.18
C THR A 171 9.07 -6.96 1.24
N GLU A 172 10.38 -7.13 1.37
CA GLU A 172 11.34 -6.02 1.27
C GLU A 172 11.28 -5.33 -0.09
N GLU A 173 10.95 -6.07 -1.17
CA GLU A 173 10.85 -5.51 -2.51
C GLU A 173 9.68 -4.53 -2.64
N SER A 174 8.48 -4.88 -2.16
CA SER A 174 7.34 -3.96 -2.20
C SER A 174 7.55 -2.72 -1.33
N LEU A 175 8.26 -2.85 -0.19
CA LEU A 175 8.65 -1.70 0.62
C LEU A 175 9.63 -0.79 -0.12
N LYS A 176 10.65 -1.37 -0.75
CA LYS A 176 11.67 -0.66 -1.51
C LYS A 176 11.07 0.09 -2.70
N GLU A 177 10.21 -0.58 -3.48
CA GLU A 177 9.54 0.07 -4.61
C GLU A 177 8.68 1.25 -4.17
N ALA A 178 7.89 1.10 -3.11
CA ALA A 178 7.07 2.19 -2.59
C ALA A 178 7.92 3.39 -2.14
N LEU A 179 9.03 3.14 -1.45
CA LEU A 179 9.97 4.19 -1.03
C LEU A 179 10.65 4.88 -2.23
N LEU A 180 11.08 4.13 -3.23
CA LEU A 180 11.67 4.69 -4.46
C LEU A 180 10.62 5.46 -5.28
N ALA A 181 9.39 4.98 -5.35
CA ALA A 181 8.28 5.69 -5.99
C ALA A 181 7.99 7.02 -5.28
N ALA A 182 8.01 7.05 -3.94
CA ALA A 182 7.85 8.27 -3.16
C ALA A 182 8.98 9.28 -3.44
N LYS A 183 10.22 8.82 -3.49
CA LYS A 183 11.39 9.64 -3.87
C LYS A 183 11.19 10.25 -5.26
N ASN A 184 10.82 9.44 -6.25
CA ASN A 184 10.65 9.88 -7.64
C ASN A 184 9.46 10.85 -7.82
N ALA A 185 8.32 10.58 -7.19
CA ALA A 185 7.14 11.47 -7.23
C ALA A 185 7.47 12.86 -6.69
N SER A 186 8.25 12.91 -5.65
CA SER A 186 8.68 14.16 -5.04
C SER A 186 9.67 14.96 -5.90
N TYR A 187 10.60 14.29 -6.57
CA TYR A 187 11.48 14.97 -7.54
C TYR A 187 10.70 15.59 -8.70
N ALA A 188 9.68 14.88 -9.19
CA ALA A 188 8.81 15.41 -10.25
C ALA A 188 8.10 16.67 -9.79
N ALA A 189 7.51 16.69 -8.58
CA ALA A 189 6.82 17.85 -8.02
C ALA A 189 7.76 19.03 -7.76
N GLU A 190 8.99 18.81 -7.26
CA GLU A 190 9.99 19.87 -7.10
C GLU A 190 10.44 20.45 -8.45
N SER A 191 10.64 19.59 -9.46
CA SER A 191 11.00 20.01 -10.81
C SER A 191 9.92 20.87 -11.45
N GLU A 192 8.66 20.47 -11.31
CA GLU A 192 7.51 21.23 -11.81
C GLU A 192 7.40 22.60 -11.14
N LYS A 193 7.52 22.67 -9.80
CA LYS A 193 7.53 23.96 -9.08
C LYS A 193 8.67 24.88 -9.54
N ARG A 194 9.86 24.33 -9.75
CA ARG A 194 11.01 25.09 -10.24
C ARG A 194 10.78 25.64 -11.65
N ASN A 195 10.25 24.80 -12.54
CA ASN A 195 9.93 25.21 -13.91
C ASN A 195 8.87 26.30 -13.93
N THR A 196 7.83 26.17 -13.10
CA THR A 196 6.76 27.19 -12.97
C THR A 196 7.32 28.50 -12.46
N ALA A 197 8.14 28.49 -11.40
CA ALA A 197 8.76 29.69 -10.85
C ALA A 197 9.73 30.36 -11.86
N GLN A 198 10.48 29.58 -12.64
CA GLN A 198 11.33 30.12 -13.72
C GLN A 198 10.48 30.76 -14.81
N PHE A 199 9.37 30.12 -15.21
CA PHE A 199 8.47 30.65 -16.21
C PHE A 199 7.81 31.96 -15.74
N GLU A 200 7.35 32.02 -14.48
CA GLU A 200 6.83 33.25 -13.87
C GLU A 200 7.88 34.37 -13.87
N THR A 201 9.13 34.05 -13.48
CA THR A 201 10.22 35.02 -13.51
C THR A 201 10.49 35.55 -14.92
N VAL A 202 10.46 34.69 -15.94
CA VAL A 202 10.64 35.11 -17.35
C VAL A 202 9.47 36.01 -17.79
N LEU A 203 8.24 35.70 -17.40
CA LEU A 203 7.07 36.51 -17.71
C LEU A 203 7.17 37.89 -17.04
N ASP A 204 7.55 37.97 -15.79
CA ASP A 204 7.65 39.20 -15.00
C ASP A 204 8.81 40.09 -15.46
N THR A 205 9.88 39.48 -15.98
CA THR A 205 11.06 40.23 -16.48
C THR A 205 11.01 40.55 -17.98
N SER A 206 9.99 40.06 -18.69
CA SER A 206 9.79 40.31 -20.10
C SER A 206 9.30 41.74 -20.34
N PHE A 207 10.13 42.60 -20.96
CA PHE A 207 9.80 43.97 -21.34
C PHE A 207 8.66 44.08 -22.40
N ASN A 208 8.31 42.99 -23.05
CA ASN A 208 7.20 42.91 -24.00
C ASN A 208 5.98 42.33 -23.31
N GLY A 209 5.16 43.18 -22.70
CA GLY A 209 4.00 42.80 -21.89
C GLY A 209 3.20 41.64 -22.49
N ILE A 210 3.34 40.44 -21.90
CA ILE A 210 2.52 39.29 -22.24
C ILE A 210 1.22 39.40 -21.46
N ILE A 211 0.12 39.67 -22.20
CA ILE A 211 -1.22 39.74 -21.60
C ILE A 211 -1.78 38.31 -21.53
N LYS A 212 -1.96 37.81 -20.32
CA LYS A 212 -2.71 36.57 -20.07
C LYS A 212 -4.21 36.90 -20.16
N VAL A 213 -4.87 36.45 -21.20
CA VAL A 213 -6.33 36.51 -21.30
C VAL A 213 -6.92 35.25 -20.67
N ASN A 214 -7.80 35.44 -19.68
CA ASN A 214 -8.56 34.33 -19.06
C ASN A 214 -9.70 33.91 -19.99
#